data_bdaef9d06e373add40b9bb6ec8273e44
#
_entry.id   bdaef9d06e373add40b9bb6ec8273e44
#
_cell.length_a   1.000
_cell.length_b   1.000
_cell.length_c   1.000
_cell.angle_alpha   90.00
_cell.angle_beta   90.00
_cell.angle_gamma   90.00
#
_symmetry.space_group_name_H-M   'P 1'
#
loop_
_entity.id
_entity.type
_entity.pdbx_description
1 polymer ?
#
loop_
_entity_poly.entity_id
_entity_poly.type
_entity_poly.pdbx_seq_one_letter_code
_entity_poly.pdbx_strand_id
1 'polypeptide(L)'
;TDKTSMEIEAEASGILLKIVHHNDETVPVTTVIGYIGNENESVDTLMPEEFEDTGAEESEEDKRMIRLEDSYNVAVIGGGPAGYVAAIRAAQLGAKVAIVEKGVFGGTCLNVGCIPSKAYLKNVEIVEHIKHAAARGIIIENPEIRIDMEKVVAFKNGVVKKLTSGVEALLKSNGVDIYKGFGKINKNKDVVVDDAKIIKADKIILAGGSKVFMINIPGIQNDKVLTSDDLLDIKEVPETMVVLGGGVIGAEMGLSFAGLGSKVIIVEMMDHI
;
A
#
# COMPACT_ATOMS: atom_id res chain seq x y z
N THR A 1 11.80 -22.10 -15.25
CA THR A 1 10.42 -21.80 -14.83
C THR A 1 10.11 -22.59 -13.58
N ASP A 2 10.41 -22.02 -12.43
CA ASP A 2 10.00 -22.62 -11.15
C ASP A 2 8.48 -22.51 -11.02
N LYS A 3 7.81 -23.66 -11.01
CA LYS A 3 6.41 -23.77 -10.59
C LYS A 3 6.41 -23.72 -9.07
N THR A 4 6.09 -22.60 -8.51
CA THR A 4 5.84 -22.48 -7.07
C THR A 4 4.42 -22.97 -6.78
N SER A 5 4.26 -24.09 -6.07
CA SER A 5 2.99 -24.48 -5.47
C SER A 5 2.78 -23.64 -4.22
N MET A 6 1.64 -22.98 -4.12
CA MET A 6 1.25 -22.24 -2.94
C MET A 6 -0.09 -22.79 -2.42
N GLU A 7 -0.13 -23.20 -1.16
CA GLU A 7 -1.36 -23.55 -0.48
C GLU A 7 -2.05 -22.27 -0.03
N ILE A 8 -3.33 -22.13 -0.35
CA ILE A 8 -4.16 -20.98 0.05
C ILE A 8 -5.22 -21.52 1.01
N GLU A 9 -5.21 -21.01 2.24
CA GLU A 9 -6.24 -21.33 3.22
C GLU A 9 -7.55 -20.61 2.86
N ALA A 10 -8.68 -21.27 3.13
CA ALA A 10 -9.99 -20.67 2.93
C ALA A 10 -10.22 -19.55 3.96
N GLU A 11 -10.68 -18.38 3.50
CA GLU A 11 -10.95 -17.23 4.37
C GLU A 11 -12.18 -17.40 5.27
N ALA A 12 -13.00 -18.43 5.02
CA ALA A 12 -14.20 -18.72 5.78
C ALA A 12 -14.30 -20.21 6.15
N SER A 13 -14.87 -20.51 7.32
CA SER A 13 -15.22 -21.87 7.73
C SER A 13 -16.56 -22.28 7.13
N GLY A 14 -16.64 -23.49 6.58
CA GLY A 14 -17.88 -24.01 5.98
C GLY A 14 -17.63 -25.31 5.23
N ILE A 15 -18.65 -25.74 4.48
CA ILE A 15 -18.59 -26.91 3.62
C ILE A 15 -18.28 -26.44 2.19
N LEU A 16 -17.34 -27.10 1.51
CA LEU A 16 -17.08 -26.84 0.09
C LEU A 16 -18.28 -27.34 -0.73
N LEU A 17 -19.12 -26.42 -1.18
CA LEU A 17 -20.37 -26.72 -1.88
C LEU A 17 -20.15 -27.03 -3.35
N LYS A 18 -19.22 -26.35 -4.00
CA LYS A 18 -18.93 -26.53 -5.42
C LYS A 18 -17.49 -26.16 -5.73
N ILE A 19 -16.84 -27.00 -6.55
CA ILE A 19 -15.55 -26.69 -7.20
C ILE A 19 -15.87 -26.19 -8.62
N VAL A 20 -15.38 -25.01 -8.97
CA VAL A 20 -15.64 -24.36 -10.27
C VAL A 20 -14.56 -24.74 -11.28
N HIS A 21 -13.31 -24.86 -10.83
CA HIS A 21 -12.18 -25.21 -11.67
C HIS A 21 -11.45 -26.42 -11.11
N HIS A 22 -11.07 -27.33 -12.00
CA HIS A 22 -10.41 -28.59 -11.62
C HIS A 22 -8.88 -28.49 -11.73
N ASN A 23 -8.19 -29.53 -11.24
CA ASN A 23 -6.74 -29.62 -11.34
C ASN A 23 -6.25 -29.47 -12.77
N ASP A 24 -5.10 -28.80 -12.93
CA ASP A 24 -4.43 -28.51 -14.21
C ASP A 24 -5.12 -27.44 -15.11
N GLU A 25 -6.19 -26.81 -14.66
CA GLU A 25 -6.76 -25.64 -15.33
C GLU A 25 -5.96 -24.37 -14.99
N THR A 26 -5.67 -23.57 -16.01
CA THR A 26 -5.06 -22.25 -15.82
C THR A 26 -6.14 -21.19 -15.83
N VAL A 27 -6.32 -20.53 -14.70
CA VAL A 27 -7.34 -19.49 -14.53
C VAL A 27 -6.69 -18.14 -14.19
N PRO A 28 -7.30 -17.01 -14.57
CA PRO A 28 -6.84 -15.69 -14.14
C PRO A 28 -6.82 -15.55 -12.62
N VAL A 29 -5.91 -14.73 -12.11
CA VAL A 29 -5.89 -14.34 -10.69
C VAL A 29 -7.22 -13.66 -10.36
N THR A 30 -7.79 -13.94 -9.18
CA THR A 30 -9.12 -13.50 -8.72
C THR A 30 -10.32 -14.24 -9.30
N THR A 31 -10.12 -15.31 -10.07
CA THR A 31 -11.22 -16.18 -10.51
C THR A 31 -11.77 -16.97 -9.32
N VAL A 32 -13.10 -17.07 -9.24
CA VAL A 32 -13.76 -17.90 -8.22
C VAL A 32 -13.48 -19.39 -8.54
N ILE A 33 -12.74 -20.04 -7.67
CA ILE A 33 -12.34 -21.46 -7.86
C ILE A 33 -13.28 -22.45 -7.16
N GLY A 34 -14.10 -21.97 -6.23
CA GLY A 34 -15.07 -22.78 -5.51
C GLY A 34 -15.96 -21.95 -4.59
N TYR A 35 -16.99 -22.55 -4.05
CA TYR A 35 -17.93 -21.95 -3.11
C TYR A 35 -17.94 -22.71 -1.79
N ILE A 36 -17.87 -21.94 -0.68
CA ILE A 36 -17.96 -22.46 0.69
C ILE A 36 -19.24 -21.89 1.31
N GLY A 37 -20.02 -22.73 1.97
CA GLY A 37 -21.27 -22.31 2.61
C GLY A 37 -21.74 -23.29 3.67
N ASN A 38 -23.01 -23.18 4.10
CA ASN A 38 -23.62 -24.06 5.09
C ASN A 38 -24.17 -25.34 4.44
N GLU A 39 -24.42 -26.37 5.25
CA GLU A 39 -25.03 -27.60 4.79
C GLU A 39 -26.41 -27.34 4.19
N ASN A 40 -26.65 -27.81 2.96
CA ASN A 40 -27.85 -27.59 2.14
C ASN A 40 -28.08 -26.15 1.61
N GLU A 41 -27.09 -25.30 1.66
CA GLU A 41 -27.14 -23.97 1.04
C GLU A 41 -27.01 -24.09 -0.49
N SER A 42 -27.89 -23.42 -1.24
CA SER A 42 -27.84 -23.45 -2.70
C SER A 42 -26.72 -22.54 -3.23
N VAL A 43 -25.90 -23.06 -4.14
CA VAL A 43 -24.86 -22.26 -4.81
C VAL A 43 -25.46 -21.11 -5.61
N ASP A 44 -26.69 -21.24 -6.10
CA ASP A 44 -27.36 -20.20 -6.88
C ASP A 44 -27.63 -18.91 -6.06
N THR A 45 -27.73 -19.04 -4.73
CA THR A 45 -27.84 -17.88 -3.82
C THR A 45 -26.49 -17.20 -3.54
N LEU A 46 -25.38 -17.85 -3.85
CA LEU A 46 -24.01 -17.36 -3.65
C LEU A 46 -23.39 -16.79 -4.94
N MET A 47 -24.05 -16.98 -6.09
CA MET A 47 -23.59 -16.36 -7.33
C MET A 47 -23.90 -14.87 -7.28
N PRO A 48 -22.94 -13.99 -7.64
CA PRO A 48 -23.23 -12.57 -7.82
C PRO A 48 -24.38 -12.43 -8.83
N GLU A 49 -25.42 -11.65 -8.50
CA GLU A 49 -26.46 -11.30 -9.47
C GLU A 49 -25.76 -10.70 -10.70
N GLU A 50 -26.03 -11.26 -11.87
CA GLU A 50 -25.65 -10.62 -13.13
C GLU A 50 -26.30 -9.25 -13.11
N PHE A 51 -25.50 -8.18 -13.11
CA PHE A 51 -25.99 -6.81 -13.18
C PHE A 51 -26.73 -6.66 -14.52
N GLU A 52 -28.05 -6.67 -14.48
CA GLU A 52 -28.86 -6.26 -15.62
C GLU A 52 -28.51 -4.80 -15.97
N ASP A 53 -28.11 -4.62 -17.21
CA ASP A 53 -27.82 -3.32 -17.82
C ASP A 53 -29.11 -2.48 -17.91
N THR A 54 -29.47 -1.84 -16.79
CA THR A 54 -30.54 -0.84 -16.81
C THR A 54 -29.96 0.41 -17.44
N GLY A 55 -30.25 0.60 -18.73
CA GLY A 55 -29.91 1.78 -19.50
C GLY A 55 -30.29 3.07 -18.76
N ALA A 56 -29.32 3.67 -18.07
CA ALA A 56 -29.50 4.97 -17.43
C ALA A 56 -29.12 6.06 -18.42
N GLU A 57 -30.06 6.97 -18.68
CA GLU A 57 -29.84 8.18 -19.48
C GLU A 57 -28.63 8.97 -18.91
N GLU A 58 -27.71 9.37 -19.81
CA GLU A 58 -26.54 10.20 -19.47
C GLU A 58 -27.03 11.52 -18.82
N SER A 59 -26.55 11.80 -17.61
CA SER A 59 -26.83 13.05 -16.92
C SER A 59 -26.19 14.23 -17.66
N GLU A 60 -26.80 15.43 -17.56
CA GLU A 60 -26.25 16.64 -18.19
C GLU A 60 -24.86 17.04 -17.65
N GLU A 61 -24.48 16.54 -16.46
CA GLU A 61 -23.13 16.70 -15.89
C GLU A 61 -22.07 15.91 -16.65
N ASP A 62 -22.42 14.70 -17.16
CA ASP A 62 -21.48 13.89 -17.96
C ASP A 62 -21.15 14.54 -19.32
N LYS A 63 -22.01 15.44 -19.81
CA LYS A 63 -21.80 16.15 -21.09
C LYS A 63 -20.77 17.29 -20.99
N ARG A 64 -20.41 17.76 -19.80
CA ARG A 64 -19.46 18.85 -19.58
C ARG A 64 -18.01 18.42 -19.46
N MET A 65 -17.74 17.12 -19.37
CA MET A 65 -16.39 16.61 -19.20
C MET A 65 -15.60 16.69 -20.51
N ILE A 66 -14.35 17.18 -20.39
CA ILE A 66 -13.42 17.19 -21.53
C ILE A 66 -13.00 15.75 -21.81
N ARG A 67 -13.44 15.21 -22.95
CA ARG A 67 -12.99 13.89 -23.41
C ARG A 67 -11.60 14.02 -24.02
N LEU A 68 -10.66 13.24 -23.54
CA LEU A 68 -9.39 13.06 -24.21
C LEU A 68 -9.60 12.10 -25.39
N GLU A 69 -9.18 12.47 -26.59
CA GLU A 69 -9.30 11.64 -27.80
C GLU A 69 -8.42 10.37 -27.74
N ASP A 70 -7.47 10.33 -26.80
CA ASP A 70 -6.56 9.20 -26.65
C ASP A 70 -7.19 8.04 -25.88
N SER A 71 -7.29 6.89 -26.53
CA SER A 71 -7.61 5.63 -25.89
C SER A 71 -6.34 4.90 -25.44
N TYR A 72 -6.43 4.20 -24.31
CA TYR A 72 -5.35 3.41 -23.72
C TYR A 72 -5.70 1.92 -23.73
N ASN A 73 -4.69 1.07 -23.78
CA ASN A 73 -4.92 -0.35 -23.54
C ASN A 73 -5.14 -0.60 -22.05
N VAL A 74 -4.41 0.15 -21.18
CA VAL A 74 -4.52 0.00 -19.73
C VAL A 74 -4.54 1.38 -19.07
N ALA A 75 -5.51 1.61 -18.18
CA ALA A 75 -5.50 2.71 -17.23
C ALA A 75 -5.31 2.19 -15.81
N VAL A 76 -4.38 2.79 -15.06
CA VAL A 76 -4.07 2.40 -13.68
C VAL A 76 -4.48 3.52 -12.75
N ILE A 77 -5.29 3.23 -11.73
CA ILE A 77 -5.68 4.18 -10.68
C ILE A 77 -4.87 3.87 -9.42
N GLY A 78 -3.99 4.79 -9.05
CA GLY A 78 -3.09 4.70 -7.90
C GLY A 78 -1.65 4.42 -8.28
N GLY A 79 -0.73 5.26 -7.78
CA GLY A 79 0.70 5.25 -8.05
C GLY A 79 1.54 4.57 -6.98
N GLY A 80 0.94 3.72 -6.14
CA GLY A 80 1.64 2.87 -5.16
C GLY A 80 2.36 1.68 -5.82
N PRO A 81 3.01 0.78 -5.03
CA PRO A 81 3.78 -0.35 -5.55
C PRO A 81 2.99 -1.22 -6.54
N ALA A 82 1.74 -1.53 -6.25
CA ALA A 82 0.91 -2.29 -7.17
C ALA A 82 0.69 -1.54 -8.49
N GLY A 83 0.38 -0.23 -8.41
CA GLY A 83 0.03 0.55 -9.60
C GLY A 83 1.23 0.88 -10.48
N TYR A 84 2.32 1.44 -9.93
CA TYR A 84 3.46 1.81 -10.78
C TYR A 84 4.16 0.58 -11.37
N VAL A 85 4.24 -0.53 -10.64
CA VAL A 85 4.82 -1.78 -11.17
C VAL A 85 3.96 -2.33 -12.30
N ALA A 86 2.62 -2.36 -12.12
CA ALA A 86 1.71 -2.82 -13.16
C ALA A 86 1.77 -1.93 -14.41
N ALA A 87 1.80 -0.59 -14.23
CA ALA A 87 1.88 0.36 -15.33
C ALA A 87 3.18 0.20 -16.15
N ILE A 88 4.32 0.15 -15.47
CA ILE A 88 5.62 -0.07 -16.11
C ILE A 88 5.63 -1.41 -16.85
N ARG A 89 5.15 -2.47 -16.19
CA ARG A 89 5.15 -3.80 -16.82
C ARG A 89 4.24 -3.88 -18.04
N ALA A 90 3.05 -3.28 -17.98
CA ALA A 90 2.14 -3.22 -19.13
C ALA A 90 2.79 -2.45 -20.29
N ALA A 91 3.44 -1.32 -20.03
CA ALA A 91 4.14 -0.54 -21.06
C ALA A 91 5.30 -1.33 -21.68
N GLN A 92 6.10 -2.05 -20.87
CA GLN A 92 7.17 -2.93 -21.38
C GLN A 92 6.65 -4.08 -22.26
N LEU A 93 5.40 -4.48 -22.08
CA LEU A 93 4.72 -5.46 -22.93
C LEU A 93 4.09 -4.86 -24.19
N GLY A 94 4.31 -3.56 -24.45
CA GLY A 94 3.84 -2.86 -25.63
C GLY A 94 2.46 -2.19 -25.51
N ALA A 95 1.86 -2.17 -24.31
CA ALA A 95 0.58 -1.49 -24.09
C ALA A 95 0.77 0.04 -24.03
N LYS A 96 -0.20 0.80 -24.57
CA LYS A 96 -0.35 2.24 -24.30
C LYS A 96 -0.99 2.39 -22.91
N VAL A 97 -0.29 2.98 -21.95
CA VAL A 97 -0.69 2.99 -20.53
C VAL A 97 -0.85 4.41 -20.02
N ALA A 98 -1.96 4.64 -19.30
CA ALA A 98 -2.17 5.82 -18.45
C ALA A 98 -2.11 5.41 -16.98
N ILE A 99 -1.51 6.26 -16.13
CA ILE A 99 -1.57 6.11 -14.67
C ILE A 99 -2.08 7.39 -14.02
N VAL A 100 -3.00 7.24 -13.08
CA VAL A 100 -3.61 8.35 -12.31
C VAL A 100 -3.17 8.27 -10.87
N GLU A 101 -2.55 9.35 -10.35
CA GLU A 101 -2.13 9.44 -8.95
C GLU A 101 -2.43 10.84 -8.39
N LYS A 102 -3.13 10.88 -7.24
CA LYS A 102 -3.51 12.14 -6.58
C LYS A 102 -2.37 12.81 -5.80
N GLY A 103 -1.41 12.02 -5.37
CA GLY A 103 -0.31 12.46 -4.51
C GLY A 103 1.06 12.25 -5.13
N VAL A 104 1.98 11.74 -4.33
CA VAL A 104 3.34 11.40 -4.72
C VAL A 104 3.40 9.92 -5.10
N PHE A 105 4.08 9.60 -6.18
CA PHE A 105 4.32 8.20 -6.57
C PHE A 105 5.06 7.42 -5.47
N GLY A 106 4.85 6.10 -5.46
CA GLY A 106 5.44 5.22 -4.47
C GLY A 106 4.45 4.76 -3.38
N GLY A 107 3.28 5.44 -3.27
CA GLY A 107 2.22 5.07 -2.33
C GLY A 107 2.69 5.01 -0.88
N THR A 108 1.97 4.28 -0.04
CA THR A 108 2.30 4.08 1.38
C THR A 108 3.72 3.56 1.55
N CYS A 109 4.12 2.55 0.82
CA CYS A 109 5.41 1.88 1.00
C CYS A 109 6.61 2.84 0.91
N LEU A 110 6.68 3.68 -0.14
CA LEU A 110 7.83 4.57 -0.34
C LEU A 110 7.74 5.85 0.49
N ASN A 111 6.52 6.36 0.70
CA ASN A 111 6.34 7.67 1.34
C ASN A 111 6.23 7.59 2.87
N VAL A 112 5.43 6.65 3.40
CA VAL A 112 5.08 6.59 4.82
C VAL A 112 5.08 5.16 5.40
N GLY A 113 5.70 4.19 4.72
CA GLY A 113 5.72 2.79 5.13
C GLY A 113 7.11 2.17 5.08
N CYS A 114 7.31 1.21 4.17
CA CYS A 114 8.48 0.35 4.11
C CYS A 114 9.82 1.11 4.08
N ILE A 115 9.93 2.12 3.25
CA ILE A 115 11.21 2.84 3.06
C ILE A 115 11.53 3.70 4.27
N PRO A 116 10.65 4.59 4.76
CA PRO A 116 10.96 5.38 5.94
C PRO A 116 11.17 4.51 7.20
N SER A 117 10.39 3.43 7.40
CA SER A 117 10.61 2.56 8.56
C SER A 117 11.98 1.85 8.51
N LYS A 118 12.41 1.39 7.33
CA LYS A 118 13.74 0.79 7.16
C LYS A 118 14.88 1.81 7.32
N ALA A 119 14.65 3.08 6.99
CA ALA A 119 15.62 4.13 7.29
C ALA A 119 15.81 4.31 8.81
N TYR A 120 14.73 4.26 9.59
CA TYR A 120 14.82 4.28 11.06
C TYR A 120 15.52 3.04 11.62
N LEU A 121 15.14 1.84 11.18
CA LEU A 121 15.77 0.59 11.62
C LEU A 121 17.27 0.56 11.30
N LYS A 122 17.69 1.14 10.17
CA LYS A 122 19.11 1.23 9.82
C LYS A 122 19.90 2.13 10.78
N ASN A 123 19.28 3.20 11.29
CA ASN A 123 19.91 4.01 12.33
C ASN A 123 20.05 3.23 13.65
N VAL A 124 19.03 2.43 14.02
CA VAL A 124 19.11 1.54 15.19
C VAL A 124 20.23 0.52 15.03
N GLU A 125 20.36 -0.10 13.87
CA GLU A 125 21.44 -1.04 13.56
C GLU A 125 22.83 -0.40 13.77
N ILE A 126 23.00 0.85 13.34
CA ILE A 126 24.26 1.60 13.55
C ILE A 126 24.51 1.81 15.05
N VAL A 127 23.51 2.23 15.81
CA VAL A 127 23.60 2.41 17.27
C VAL A 127 23.98 1.10 17.96
N GLU A 128 23.34 -0.01 17.59
CA GLU A 128 23.63 -1.33 18.14
C GLU A 128 25.04 -1.82 17.76
N HIS A 129 25.50 -1.57 16.53
CA HIS A 129 26.88 -1.89 16.14
C HIS A 129 27.90 -1.12 16.98
N ILE A 130 27.66 0.17 17.28
CA ILE A 130 28.55 0.97 18.15
C ILE A 130 28.57 0.38 19.57
N LYS A 131 27.41 0.06 20.16
CA LYS A 131 27.30 -0.51 21.50
C LYS A 131 28.03 -1.86 21.64
N HIS A 132 28.01 -2.67 20.59
CA HIS A 132 28.56 -4.04 20.61
C HIS A 132 29.90 -4.17 19.89
N ALA A 133 30.55 -3.06 19.48
CA ALA A 133 31.81 -3.04 18.74
C ALA A 133 32.96 -3.74 19.51
N ALA A 134 32.96 -3.60 20.84
CA ALA A 134 34.01 -4.19 21.70
C ALA A 134 34.07 -5.74 21.61
N ALA A 135 32.93 -6.40 21.42
CA ALA A 135 32.85 -7.85 21.24
C ALA A 135 33.60 -8.33 19.97
N ARG A 136 33.84 -7.41 19.03
CA ARG A 136 34.60 -7.65 17.79
C ARG A 136 36.04 -7.11 17.85
N GLY A 137 36.48 -6.67 19.02
CA GLY A 137 37.81 -6.11 19.21
C GLY A 137 37.95 -4.63 18.80
N ILE A 138 36.85 -3.95 18.52
CA ILE A 138 36.82 -2.51 18.18
C ILE A 138 36.47 -1.75 19.46
N ILE A 139 37.48 -1.10 20.06
CA ILE A 139 37.31 -0.35 21.31
C ILE A 139 36.99 1.10 20.97
N ILE A 140 35.81 1.55 21.45
CA ILE A 140 35.35 2.94 21.35
C ILE A 140 35.43 3.51 22.78
N GLU A 141 36.28 4.47 23.00
CA GLU A 141 36.41 5.11 24.31
C GLU A 141 35.30 6.12 24.50
N ASN A 142 34.56 6.02 25.63
CA ASN A 142 33.45 6.92 26.03
C ASN A 142 32.38 7.16 24.93
N PRO A 143 31.68 6.14 24.46
CA PRO A 143 30.69 6.27 23.40
C PRO A 143 29.43 6.98 23.91
N GLU A 144 29.44 8.30 23.97
CA GLU A 144 28.22 9.09 24.19
C GLU A 144 27.43 9.16 22.85
N ILE A 145 26.34 8.42 22.77
CA ILE A 145 25.49 8.41 21.57
C ILE A 145 24.33 9.37 21.79
N ARG A 146 24.23 10.41 20.97
CA ARG A 146 23.09 11.31 20.93
C ARG A 146 22.33 11.15 19.61
N ILE A 147 21.04 11.09 19.70
CA ILE A 147 20.16 11.01 18.53
C ILE A 147 19.67 12.41 18.19
N ASP A 148 20.04 12.89 17.01
CA ASP A 148 19.56 14.15 16.43
C ASP A 148 18.39 13.80 15.49
N MET A 149 17.17 13.88 16.00
CA MET A 149 15.96 13.49 15.26
C MET A 149 15.71 14.37 14.04
N GLU A 150 16.11 15.64 14.05
CA GLU A 150 15.98 16.51 12.88
C GLU A 150 16.80 15.95 11.71
N LYS A 151 18.05 15.51 11.99
CA LYS A 151 18.89 14.86 10.97
C LYS A 151 18.40 13.49 10.55
N VAL A 152 17.86 12.69 11.50
CA VAL A 152 17.25 11.39 11.21
C VAL A 152 16.09 11.57 10.21
N VAL A 153 15.18 12.50 10.50
CA VAL A 153 14.04 12.81 9.64
C VAL A 153 14.50 13.37 8.29
N ALA A 154 15.44 14.29 8.28
CA ALA A 154 15.98 14.87 7.05
C ALA A 154 16.62 13.79 6.14
N PHE A 155 17.42 12.87 6.72
CA PHE A 155 17.99 11.74 5.99
C PHE A 155 16.91 10.83 5.41
N LYS A 156 15.93 10.41 6.23
CA LYS A 156 14.77 9.61 5.80
C LYS A 156 14.04 10.30 4.64
N ASN A 157 13.75 11.60 4.75
CA ASN A 157 13.07 12.36 3.71
C ASN A 157 13.90 12.42 2.41
N GLY A 158 15.21 12.51 2.51
CA GLY A 158 16.12 12.43 1.35
C GLY A 158 16.03 11.09 0.62
N VAL A 159 15.99 9.98 1.36
CA VAL A 159 15.82 8.63 0.80
C VAL A 159 14.46 8.50 0.11
N VAL A 160 13.37 8.90 0.77
CA VAL A 160 12.01 8.89 0.22
C VAL A 160 11.96 9.68 -1.09
N LYS A 161 12.44 10.93 -1.09
CA LYS A 161 12.45 11.79 -2.27
C LYS A 161 13.21 11.17 -3.44
N LYS A 162 14.36 10.57 -3.17
CA LYS A 162 15.18 9.91 -4.22
C LYS A 162 14.41 8.77 -4.87
N LEU A 163 13.75 7.91 -4.07
CA LEU A 163 13.04 6.74 -4.59
C LEU A 163 11.74 7.12 -5.30
N THR A 164 10.96 8.04 -4.75
CA THR A 164 9.71 8.49 -5.37
C THR A 164 9.95 9.20 -6.70
N SER A 165 11.00 10.05 -6.77
CA SER A 165 11.42 10.67 -8.04
C SER A 165 11.91 9.62 -9.05
N GLY A 166 12.57 8.56 -8.57
CA GLY A 166 13.00 7.44 -9.42
C GLY A 166 11.82 6.69 -10.04
N VAL A 167 10.75 6.47 -9.27
CA VAL A 167 9.51 5.84 -9.81
C VAL A 167 8.89 6.69 -10.90
N GLU A 168 8.77 8.02 -10.69
CA GLU A 168 8.22 8.92 -11.71
C GLU A 168 9.09 8.93 -12.98
N ALA A 169 10.41 8.93 -12.83
CA ALA A 169 11.34 8.83 -13.96
C ALA A 169 11.18 7.51 -14.72
N LEU A 170 11.03 6.38 -14.00
CA LEU A 170 10.81 5.06 -14.62
C LEU A 170 9.48 4.99 -15.38
N LEU A 171 8.41 5.56 -14.84
CA LEU A 171 7.13 5.64 -15.56
C LEU A 171 7.29 6.40 -16.88
N LYS A 172 7.91 7.59 -16.83
CA LYS A 172 8.15 8.41 -18.02
C LYS A 172 9.07 7.72 -19.04
N SER A 173 10.14 7.09 -18.59
CA SER A 173 11.09 6.39 -19.49
C SER A 173 10.49 5.17 -20.17
N ASN A 174 9.45 4.58 -19.58
CA ASN A 174 8.69 3.49 -20.20
C ASN A 174 7.48 3.99 -21.03
N GLY A 175 7.34 5.30 -21.24
CA GLY A 175 6.27 5.85 -22.08
C GLY A 175 4.88 5.80 -21.43
N VAL A 176 4.81 5.75 -20.10
CA VAL A 176 3.53 5.78 -19.38
C VAL A 176 3.06 7.23 -19.24
N ASP A 177 1.84 7.51 -19.69
CA ASP A 177 1.21 8.81 -19.53
C ASP A 177 0.72 9.03 -18.10
N ILE A 178 1.18 10.10 -17.47
CA ILE A 178 0.93 10.41 -16.06
C ILE A 178 -0.15 11.47 -15.93
N TYR A 179 -1.21 11.16 -15.20
CA TYR A 179 -2.27 12.08 -14.82
C TYR A 179 -2.23 12.33 -13.32
N LYS A 180 -1.99 13.56 -12.92
CA LYS A 180 -2.08 13.98 -11.51
C LYS A 180 -3.54 14.31 -11.19
N GLY A 181 -4.07 13.74 -10.13
CA GLY A 181 -5.43 13.95 -9.67
C GLY A 181 -6.07 12.71 -9.06
N PHE A 182 -7.28 12.86 -8.55
CA PHE A 182 -8.07 11.79 -7.98
C PHE A 182 -8.80 11.02 -9.07
N GLY A 183 -8.44 9.74 -9.25
CA GLY A 183 -9.07 8.86 -10.22
C GLY A 183 -10.30 8.14 -9.66
N LYS A 184 -11.40 8.16 -10.39
CA LYS A 184 -12.62 7.34 -10.13
C LYS A 184 -13.04 6.64 -11.40
N ILE A 185 -13.86 5.60 -11.25
CA ILE A 185 -14.48 4.88 -12.36
C ILE A 185 -15.93 5.35 -12.45
N ASN A 186 -16.35 5.80 -13.62
CA ASN A 186 -17.74 6.20 -13.86
C ASN A 186 -18.61 4.98 -14.27
N LYS A 187 -19.93 5.21 -14.46
CA LYS A 187 -20.88 4.17 -14.87
C LYS A 187 -20.55 3.57 -16.25
N ASN A 188 -19.88 4.33 -17.12
CA ASN A 188 -19.47 3.88 -18.46
C ASN A 188 -18.13 3.10 -18.41
N LYS A 189 -17.62 2.80 -17.23
CA LYS A 189 -16.31 2.14 -17.02
C LYS A 189 -15.12 2.94 -17.57
N ASP A 190 -15.23 4.28 -17.68
CA ASP A 190 -14.13 5.16 -17.97
C ASP A 190 -13.45 5.62 -16.67
N VAL A 191 -12.18 5.97 -16.73
CA VAL A 191 -11.49 6.60 -15.62
C VAL A 191 -11.67 8.11 -15.69
N VAL A 192 -12.18 8.70 -14.61
CA VAL A 192 -12.40 10.14 -14.49
C VAL A 192 -11.40 10.71 -13.50
N VAL A 193 -10.68 11.76 -13.89
CA VAL A 193 -9.67 12.44 -13.07
C VAL A 193 -10.22 13.79 -12.63
N ASP A 194 -10.31 14.02 -11.32
CA ASP A 194 -10.80 15.27 -10.68
C ASP A 194 -12.14 15.77 -11.24
N ASP A 195 -13.04 14.86 -11.59
CA ASP A 195 -14.33 15.17 -12.21
C ASP A 195 -14.27 16.02 -13.50
N ALA A 196 -13.10 16.12 -14.11
CA ALA A 196 -12.87 17.01 -15.26
C ALA A 196 -12.37 16.30 -16.53
N LYS A 197 -11.54 15.24 -16.39
CA LYS A 197 -10.96 14.53 -17.53
C LYS A 197 -11.42 13.11 -17.59
N ILE A 198 -11.81 12.64 -18.77
CA ILE A 198 -12.16 11.25 -19.02
C ILE A 198 -11.01 10.57 -19.76
N ILE A 199 -10.56 9.43 -19.25
CA ILE A 199 -9.57 8.55 -19.84
C ILE A 199 -10.28 7.26 -20.22
N LYS A 200 -10.30 6.92 -21.50
CA LYS A 200 -10.83 5.65 -21.99
C LYS A 200 -9.74 4.61 -22.04
N ALA A 201 -10.06 3.41 -21.57
CA ALA A 201 -9.12 2.29 -21.61
C ALA A 201 -9.84 0.96 -21.80
N ASP A 202 -9.18 0.02 -22.49
CA ASP A 202 -9.71 -1.34 -22.66
C ASP A 202 -9.76 -2.10 -21.33
N LYS A 203 -8.79 -1.83 -20.45
CA LYS A 203 -8.66 -2.44 -19.11
C LYS A 203 -8.32 -1.39 -18.07
N ILE A 204 -8.89 -1.56 -16.88
CA ILE A 204 -8.60 -0.70 -15.73
C ILE A 204 -8.00 -1.54 -14.61
N ILE A 205 -6.89 -1.06 -14.04
CA ILE A 205 -6.29 -1.64 -12.83
C ILE A 205 -6.54 -0.68 -11.68
N LEU A 206 -7.33 -1.12 -10.69
CA LEU A 206 -7.58 -0.36 -9.48
C LEU A 206 -6.52 -0.73 -8.42
N ALA A 207 -5.60 0.19 -8.17
CA ALA A 207 -4.51 0.07 -7.19
C ALA A 207 -4.58 1.21 -6.14
N GLY A 208 -5.79 1.50 -5.64
CA GLY A 208 -6.11 2.67 -4.81
C GLY A 208 -5.45 2.69 -3.43
N GLY A 209 -4.82 1.58 -3.00
CA GLY A 209 -4.10 1.49 -1.73
C GLY A 209 -5.02 1.48 -0.51
N SER A 210 -4.45 1.88 0.63
CA SER A 210 -5.11 1.92 1.94
C SER A 210 -4.79 3.23 2.66
N LYS A 211 -5.48 3.47 3.75
CA LYS A 211 -5.23 4.59 4.67
C LYS A 211 -5.15 4.07 6.10
N VAL A 212 -4.56 4.86 6.99
CA VAL A 212 -4.55 4.56 8.42
C VAL A 212 -5.99 4.39 8.92
N PHE A 213 -6.22 3.31 9.64
CA PHE A 213 -7.50 3.04 10.30
C PHE A 213 -7.43 3.51 11.75
N MET A 214 -8.25 4.50 12.09
CA MET A 214 -8.36 4.98 13.47
C MET A 214 -9.42 4.18 14.21
N ILE A 215 -9.01 3.47 15.26
CA ILE A 215 -9.93 2.73 16.12
C ILE A 215 -10.79 3.69 16.96
N ASN A 216 -12.04 3.31 17.25
CA ASN A 216 -12.94 4.14 18.03
C ASN A 216 -12.85 3.81 19.52
N ILE A 217 -11.88 4.41 20.21
CA ILE A 217 -11.71 4.28 21.66
C ILE A 217 -11.66 5.66 22.33
N PRO A 218 -12.04 5.79 23.60
CA PRO A 218 -11.94 7.04 24.34
C PRO A 218 -10.51 7.58 24.36
N GLY A 219 -10.34 8.86 24.03
CA GLY A 219 -9.03 9.52 24.05
C GLY A 219 -8.22 9.42 22.77
N ILE A 220 -8.66 8.71 21.74
CA ILE A 220 -7.92 8.53 20.47
C ILE A 220 -7.69 9.87 19.73
N GLN A 221 -8.52 10.88 20.00
CA GLN A 221 -8.41 12.22 19.41
C GLN A 221 -7.48 13.17 20.18
N ASN A 222 -6.76 12.66 21.19
CA ASN A 222 -5.82 13.48 21.95
C ASN A 222 -4.60 13.85 21.10
N ASP A 223 -4.08 15.07 21.23
CA ASP A 223 -2.94 15.59 20.46
C ASP A 223 -1.64 14.79 20.65
N LYS A 224 -1.55 13.97 21.71
CA LYS A 224 -0.41 13.06 21.95
C LYS A 224 -0.54 11.72 21.22
N VAL A 225 -1.67 11.47 20.58
CA VAL A 225 -1.88 10.25 19.78
C VAL A 225 -1.42 10.51 18.37
N LEU A 226 -0.44 9.73 17.93
CA LEU A 226 0.15 9.81 16.62
C LEU A 226 -0.25 8.59 15.79
N THR A 227 -0.45 8.78 14.52
CA THR A 227 -0.53 7.68 13.57
C THR A 227 0.86 7.18 13.19
N SER A 228 0.95 6.05 12.48
CA SER A 228 2.22 5.58 11.90
C SER A 228 2.87 6.63 11.00
N ASP A 229 2.06 7.41 10.29
CA ASP A 229 2.52 8.43 9.35
C ASP A 229 3.11 9.63 10.11
N ASP A 230 2.39 10.12 11.15
CA ASP A 230 2.83 11.23 11.98
C ASP A 230 4.14 10.94 12.72
N LEU A 231 4.30 9.69 13.16
CA LEU A 231 5.47 9.23 13.90
C LEU A 231 6.78 9.35 13.08
N LEU A 232 6.68 9.30 11.75
CA LEU A 232 7.85 9.41 10.87
C LEU A 232 8.46 10.83 10.82
N ASP A 233 7.76 11.84 11.32
CA ASP A 233 8.24 13.23 11.31
C ASP A 233 8.36 13.81 12.73
N ILE A 234 8.42 12.94 13.75
CA ILE A 234 8.58 13.35 15.15
C ILE A 234 9.95 14.03 15.36
N LYS A 235 9.96 15.09 16.14
CA LYS A 235 11.16 15.93 16.33
C LYS A 235 12.10 15.48 17.44
N GLU A 236 11.60 14.65 18.35
CA GLU A 236 12.33 14.19 19.52
C GLU A 236 12.05 12.71 19.76
N VAL A 237 13.00 11.99 20.31
CA VAL A 237 12.79 10.63 20.79
C VAL A 237 11.97 10.71 22.09
N PRO A 238 10.73 10.19 22.15
CA PRO A 238 9.94 10.25 23.37
C PRO A 238 10.56 9.37 24.46
N GLU A 239 10.52 9.82 25.71
CA GLU A 239 11.01 9.02 26.85
C GLU A 239 10.23 7.70 26.97
N THR A 240 8.91 7.77 26.79
CA THR A 240 8.03 6.60 26.81
C THR A 240 7.06 6.66 25.63
N MET A 241 6.90 5.54 24.94
CA MET A 241 5.97 5.37 23.84
C MET A 241 5.07 4.16 24.09
N VAL A 242 3.76 4.34 23.96
CA VAL A 242 2.78 3.24 23.97
C VAL A 242 2.30 3.01 22.53
N VAL A 243 2.45 1.79 22.05
CA VAL A 243 2.01 1.37 20.72
C VAL A 243 0.73 0.56 20.85
N LEU A 244 -0.32 1.01 20.17
CA LEU A 244 -1.59 0.29 20.09
C LEU A 244 -1.61 -0.59 18.84
N GLY A 245 -1.50 -1.90 19.04
CA GLY A 245 -1.40 -2.93 18.02
C GLY A 245 0.03 -3.45 17.84
N GLY A 246 0.20 -4.76 18.00
CA GLY A 246 1.48 -5.48 17.84
C GLY A 246 1.73 -6.02 16.43
N GLY A 247 0.94 -5.62 15.44
CA GLY A 247 1.18 -6.00 14.04
C GLY A 247 2.49 -5.45 13.50
N VAL A 248 2.82 -5.80 12.25
CA VAL A 248 4.12 -5.48 11.62
C VAL A 248 4.54 -4.01 11.79
N ILE A 249 3.63 -3.05 11.55
CA ILE A 249 3.92 -1.61 11.67
C ILE A 249 4.24 -1.25 13.13
N GLY A 250 3.40 -1.70 14.06
CA GLY A 250 3.58 -1.41 15.49
C GLY A 250 4.88 -2.02 16.04
N ALA A 251 5.19 -3.25 15.67
CA ALA A 251 6.41 -3.93 16.06
C ALA A 251 7.67 -3.25 15.47
N GLU A 252 7.70 -2.95 14.17
CA GLU A 252 8.85 -2.28 13.52
C GLU A 252 9.09 -0.87 14.09
N MET A 253 8.04 -0.08 14.25
CA MET A 253 8.19 1.27 14.81
C MET A 253 8.53 1.22 16.31
N GLY A 254 7.91 0.30 17.06
CA GLY A 254 8.28 0.07 18.45
C GLY A 254 9.75 -0.31 18.61
N LEU A 255 10.24 -1.24 17.81
CA LEU A 255 11.67 -1.63 17.80
C LEU A 255 12.57 -0.44 17.44
N SER A 256 12.17 0.35 16.44
CA SER A 256 12.92 1.52 16.02
C SER A 256 13.11 2.52 17.15
N PHE A 257 12.03 2.89 17.82
CA PHE A 257 12.10 3.87 18.92
C PHE A 257 12.75 3.29 20.19
N ALA A 258 12.55 2.01 20.48
CA ALA A 258 13.28 1.35 21.56
C ALA A 258 14.80 1.38 21.33
N GLY A 259 15.25 1.08 20.12
CA GLY A 259 16.68 1.15 19.76
C GLY A 259 17.26 2.57 19.77
N LEU A 260 16.41 3.59 19.55
CA LEU A 260 16.80 5.00 19.68
C LEU A 260 16.73 5.52 21.11
N GLY A 261 16.22 4.74 22.07
CA GLY A 261 16.27 5.07 23.50
C GLY A 261 14.93 5.25 24.21
N SER A 262 13.80 5.11 23.53
CA SER A 262 12.49 5.15 24.16
C SER A 262 12.20 3.91 25.00
N LYS A 263 11.48 4.08 26.12
CA LYS A 263 10.79 2.97 26.79
C LYS A 263 9.49 2.66 26.03
N VAL A 264 9.47 1.54 25.32
CA VAL A 264 8.32 1.16 24.47
C VAL A 264 7.46 0.12 25.17
N ILE A 265 6.14 0.32 25.11
CA ILE A 265 5.12 -0.60 25.59
C ILE A 265 4.19 -0.89 24.43
N ILE A 266 4.04 -2.17 24.04
CA ILE A 266 3.10 -2.59 23.01
C ILE A 266 1.86 -3.16 23.69
N VAL A 267 0.68 -2.67 23.29
CA VAL A 267 -0.62 -3.18 23.73
C VAL A 267 -1.26 -3.89 22.55
N GLU A 268 -1.39 -5.20 22.66
CA GLU A 268 -1.98 -6.06 21.64
C GLU A 268 -3.22 -6.75 22.22
N MET A 269 -4.25 -6.89 21.41
CA MET A 269 -5.51 -7.53 21.79
C MET A 269 -5.45 -9.06 21.62
N MET A 270 -4.61 -9.52 20.68
CA MET A 270 -4.41 -10.95 20.43
C MET A 270 -3.41 -11.55 21.42
N ASP A 271 -3.40 -12.88 21.55
CA ASP A 271 -2.55 -13.61 22.50
C ASP A 271 -1.05 -13.57 22.14
N HIS A 272 -0.71 -13.08 20.96
CA HIS A 272 0.66 -13.01 20.43
C HIS A 272 0.83 -11.83 19.47
N ILE A 273 2.07 -11.42 19.25
CA ILE A 273 2.52 -10.40 18.28
C ILE A 273 2.95 -11.09 16.99
#